data_3eb55da50f3311e06bcd123b8c957a0c
#
_entry.id   3eb55da50f3311e06bcd123b8c957a0c
#
_cell.length_a   1.000
_cell.length_b   1.000
_cell.length_c   1.000
_cell.angle_alpha   90.00
_cell.angle_beta   90.00
_cell.angle_gamma   90.00
#
_symmetry.space_group_name_H-M   'P 1'
#
loop_
_entity.id
_entity.type
_entity.pdbx_description
1 polymer ?
#
loop_
_entity_poly.entity_id
_entity_poly.type
_entity_poly.pdbx_seq_one_letter_code
_entity_poly.pdbx_strand_id
1 'polypeptide(L)'
;MTATQDLSFLSLISNASILVQLVLLLLLGVSLTSWTYIFSKMFAIKKARAQTEQFEKNFWSGGNLLELYQEAISNRRNATQKIGTMECIFEAGMSEYQKVKNANKASLDAGAMLDGARRAMRAAYQREMDLLESHLSFLASVGSVSPYIGLFGTVWGIMNSFRGLANVQQATLAAVAPGIAEALIATAIGLFAAIPAVLAYNRYSHEIDRLAIRFETFIEEFSNILQRQSR
;
A
#
# COMPACT_ATOMS: atom_id res chain seq x y z
N MET A 1 -33.84 -21.25 39.74
CA MET A 1 -33.78 -20.92 38.30
C MET A 1 -32.33 -20.49 38.01
N THR A 2 -31.51 -21.37 37.53
CA THR A 2 -30.16 -21.02 37.05
C THR A 2 -30.31 -20.26 35.76
N ALA A 3 -30.12 -18.94 35.80
CA ALA A 3 -29.98 -18.14 34.60
C ALA A 3 -28.73 -18.68 33.83
N THR A 4 -28.98 -19.45 32.82
CA THR A 4 -27.95 -19.79 31.84
C THR A 4 -27.54 -18.47 31.19
N GLN A 5 -26.39 -17.92 31.60
CA GLN A 5 -25.83 -16.77 30.89
C GLN A 5 -25.56 -17.22 29.48
N ASP A 6 -26.29 -16.67 28.53
CA ASP A 6 -26.06 -16.86 27.12
C ASP A 6 -24.66 -16.32 26.77
N LEU A 7 -23.67 -17.21 26.67
CA LEU A 7 -22.32 -16.92 26.23
C LEU A 7 -22.27 -16.74 24.68
N SER A 8 -23.35 -16.22 24.09
CA SER A 8 -23.31 -15.91 22.67
C SER A 8 -22.32 -14.76 22.42
N PHE A 9 -21.59 -14.82 21.32
CA PHE A 9 -20.56 -13.85 20.95
C PHE A 9 -21.10 -12.39 21.01
N LEU A 10 -22.35 -12.18 20.57
CA LEU A 10 -23.02 -10.89 20.61
C LEU A 10 -23.33 -10.41 22.03
N SER A 11 -23.77 -11.32 22.93
CA SER A 11 -24.05 -10.96 24.33
C SER A 11 -22.78 -10.60 25.09
N LEU A 12 -21.66 -11.26 24.78
CA LEU A 12 -20.34 -10.94 25.36
C LEU A 12 -19.89 -9.51 24.93
N ILE A 13 -20.06 -9.15 23.66
CA ILE A 13 -19.70 -7.80 23.18
C ILE A 13 -20.61 -6.73 23.79
N SER A 14 -21.91 -6.97 23.88
CA SER A 14 -22.87 -5.96 24.40
C SER A 14 -22.73 -5.72 25.90
N ASN A 15 -22.27 -6.70 26.67
CA ASN A 15 -22.07 -6.60 28.11
C ASN A 15 -20.66 -6.15 28.51
N ALA A 16 -19.72 -6.09 27.54
CA ALA A 16 -18.37 -5.63 27.78
C ALA A 16 -18.33 -4.18 28.29
N SER A 17 -17.26 -3.84 29.04
CA SER A 17 -17.07 -2.47 29.50
C SER A 17 -16.99 -1.51 28.29
N ILE A 18 -17.48 -0.27 28.47
CA ILE A 18 -17.50 0.77 27.41
C ILE A 18 -16.14 0.90 26.73
N LEU A 19 -15.05 0.84 27.50
CA LEU A 19 -13.70 0.95 26.93
C LEU A 19 -13.36 -0.24 26.03
N VAL A 20 -13.70 -1.45 26.43
CA VAL A 20 -13.49 -2.66 25.57
C VAL A 20 -14.35 -2.56 24.33
N GLN A 21 -15.59 -2.09 24.41
CA GLN A 21 -16.45 -1.86 23.24
C GLN A 21 -15.84 -0.85 22.27
N LEU A 22 -15.26 0.25 22.77
CA LEU A 22 -14.56 1.25 21.96
C LEU A 22 -13.32 0.65 21.27
N VAL A 23 -12.54 -0.17 21.98
CA VAL A 23 -11.40 -0.89 21.40
C VAL A 23 -11.86 -1.83 20.29
N LEU A 24 -12.90 -2.59 20.48
CA LEU A 24 -13.46 -3.50 19.47
C LEU A 24 -13.95 -2.75 18.23
N LEU A 25 -14.66 -1.63 18.42
CA LEU A 25 -15.16 -0.80 17.33
C LEU A 25 -14.01 -0.17 16.54
N LEU A 26 -12.97 0.32 17.21
CA LEU A 26 -11.77 0.86 16.58
C LEU A 26 -11.05 -0.22 15.75
N LEU A 27 -10.82 -1.40 16.33
CA LEU A 27 -10.18 -2.52 15.62
C LEU A 27 -11.00 -2.98 14.41
N LEU A 28 -12.33 -3.01 14.53
CA LEU A 28 -13.20 -3.33 13.39
C LEU A 28 -13.08 -2.30 12.27
N GLY A 29 -13.12 -1.00 12.61
CA GLY A 29 -12.95 0.09 11.64
C GLY A 29 -11.60 0.04 10.93
N VAL A 30 -10.51 -0.18 11.69
CA VAL A 30 -9.15 -0.34 11.16
C VAL A 30 -9.07 -1.58 10.25
N SER A 31 -9.68 -2.70 10.66
CA SER A 31 -9.71 -3.92 9.86
C SER A 31 -10.42 -3.72 8.53
N LEU A 32 -11.61 -3.12 8.50
CA LEU A 32 -12.36 -2.84 7.27
C LEU A 32 -11.59 -1.91 6.33
N THR A 33 -10.97 -0.86 6.87
CA THR A 33 -10.13 0.05 6.10
C THR A 33 -8.90 -0.67 5.53
N SER A 34 -8.27 -1.53 6.33
CA SER A 34 -7.13 -2.36 5.90
C SER A 34 -7.51 -3.27 4.71
N TRP A 35 -8.64 -3.97 4.79
CA TRP A 35 -9.12 -4.80 3.68
C TRP A 35 -9.37 -3.99 2.40
N THR A 36 -9.92 -2.77 2.52
CA THR A 36 -10.12 -1.87 1.39
C THR A 36 -8.79 -1.53 0.70
N TYR A 37 -7.76 -1.19 1.49
CA TYR A 37 -6.42 -0.91 0.93
C TYR A 37 -5.74 -2.16 0.38
N ILE A 38 -5.90 -3.33 1.00
CA ILE A 38 -5.37 -4.60 0.50
C ILE A 38 -5.90 -4.87 -0.92
N PHE A 39 -7.22 -4.84 -1.12
CA PHE A 39 -7.79 -5.08 -2.44
C PHE A 39 -7.42 -4.00 -3.46
N SER A 40 -7.48 -2.72 -3.06
CA SER A 40 -7.11 -1.61 -3.94
C SER A 40 -5.65 -1.74 -4.43
N LYS A 41 -4.72 -2.05 -3.53
CA LYS A 41 -3.30 -2.25 -3.87
C LYS A 41 -3.06 -3.48 -4.74
N MET A 42 -3.73 -4.57 -4.44
CA MET A 42 -3.63 -5.77 -5.26
C MET A 42 -3.96 -5.47 -6.74
N PHE A 43 -5.06 -4.75 -6.99
CA PHE A 43 -5.44 -4.39 -8.35
C PHE A 43 -4.49 -3.35 -8.97
N ALA A 44 -4.04 -2.37 -8.20
CA ALA A 44 -3.12 -1.34 -8.68
C ALA A 44 -1.77 -1.93 -9.11
N ILE A 45 -1.16 -2.79 -8.29
CA ILE A 45 0.12 -3.43 -8.60
C ILE A 45 -0.02 -4.40 -9.78
N LYS A 46 -1.08 -5.21 -9.82
CA LYS A 46 -1.35 -6.10 -10.95
C LYS A 46 -1.50 -5.33 -12.26
N LYS A 47 -2.20 -4.20 -12.23
CA LYS A 47 -2.35 -3.31 -13.39
C LYS A 47 -1.02 -2.69 -13.80
N ALA A 48 -0.24 -2.14 -12.86
CA ALA A 48 1.06 -1.55 -13.12
C ALA A 48 2.02 -2.56 -13.76
N ARG A 49 2.04 -3.79 -13.25
CA ARG A 49 2.84 -4.89 -13.81
C ARG A 49 2.43 -5.22 -15.25
N ALA A 50 1.14 -5.39 -15.51
CA ALA A 50 0.65 -5.71 -16.85
C ALA A 50 0.96 -4.59 -17.86
N GLN A 51 0.78 -3.32 -17.47
CA GLN A 51 1.11 -2.16 -18.29
C GLN A 51 2.62 -2.07 -18.57
N THR A 52 3.45 -2.36 -17.56
CA THR A 52 4.92 -2.40 -17.70
C THR A 52 5.34 -3.48 -18.70
N GLU A 53 4.83 -4.70 -18.57
CA GLU A 53 5.12 -5.81 -19.47
C GLU A 53 4.68 -5.52 -20.92
N GLN A 54 3.54 -4.87 -21.08
CA GLN A 54 3.04 -4.48 -22.41
C GLN A 54 3.91 -3.40 -23.03
N PHE A 55 4.28 -2.36 -22.26
CA PHE A 55 5.13 -1.28 -22.74
C PHE A 55 6.53 -1.79 -23.12
N GLU A 56 7.16 -2.65 -22.31
CA GLU A 56 8.46 -3.25 -22.63
C GLU A 56 8.41 -4.04 -23.93
N LYS A 57 7.38 -4.85 -24.15
CA LYS A 57 7.22 -5.58 -25.43
C LYS A 57 7.15 -4.63 -26.60
N ASN A 58 6.38 -3.54 -26.50
CA ASN A 58 6.27 -2.55 -27.56
C ASN A 58 7.59 -1.80 -27.78
N PHE A 59 8.27 -1.42 -26.71
CA PHE A 59 9.55 -0.72 -26.77
C PHE A 59 10.66 -1.56 -27.43
N TRP A 60 10.77 -2.83 -27.03
CA TRP A 60 11.81 -3.74 -27.56
C TRP A 60 11.47 -4.39 -28.90
N SER A 61 10.26 -4.18 -29.42
CA SER A 61 9.90 -4.66 -30.77
C SER A 61 10.62 -3.93 -31.92
N GLY A 62 11.41 -2.89 -31.61
CA GLY A 62 12.20 -2.15 -32.60
C GLY A 62 11.42 -1.05 -33.33
N GLY A 63 10.29 -0.63 -32.80
CA GLY A 63 9.50 0.48 -33.34
C GLY A 63 10.23 1.85 -33.26
N ASN A 64 9.71 2.82 -33.99
CA ASN A 64 10.23 4.18 -34.00
C ASN A 64 9.93 4.85 -32.63
N LEU A 65 10.96 5.28 -31.90
CA LEU A 65 10.83 5.96 -30.61
C LEU A 65 9.93 7.20 -30.67
N LEU A 66 9.88 7.88 -31.80
CA LEU A 66 9.05 9.05 -31.99
C LEU A 66 7.56 8.69 -32.07
N GLU A 67 7.23 7.58 -32.72
CA GLU A 67 5.85 7.06 -32.79
C GLU A 67 5.37 6.62 -31.43
N LEU A 68 6.19 5.85 -30.68
CA LEU A 68 5.89 5.48 -29.30
C LEU A 68 5.67 6.69 -28.40
N TYR A 69 6.46 7.75 -28.59
CA TYR A 69 6.29 8.99 -27.83
C TYR A 69 4.98 9.72 -28.19
N GLN A 70 4.61 9.77 -29.46
CA GLN A 70 3.32 10.36 -29.89
C GLN A 70 2.13 9.55 -29.34
N GLU A 71 2.24 8.24 -29.34
CA GLU A 71 1.24 7.35 -28.74
C GLU A 71 1.11 7.59 -27.23
N ALA A 72 2.21 7.68 -26.49
CA ALA A 72 2.21 7.98 -25.05
C ALA A 72 1.54 9.35 -24.76
N ILE A 73 1.83 10.39 -25.54
CA ILE A 73 1.17 11.70 -25.42
C ILE A 73 -0.33 11.61 -25.72
N SER A 74 -0.73 10.85 -26.74
CA SER A 74 -2.13 10.69 -27.12
C SER A 74 -2.90 9.94 -26.02
N ASN A 75 -2.32 8.90 -25.46
CA ASN A 75 -2.88 8.14 -24.34
C ASN A 75 -3.08 9.02 -23.10
N ARG A 76 -2.13 9.94 -22.84
CA ARG A 76 -2.24 10.89 -21.73
C ARG A 76 -3.36 11.92 -21.94
N ARG A 77 -3.59 12.37 -23.16
CA ARG A 77 -4.67 13.33 -23.48
C ARG A 77 -6.05 12.69 -23.42
N ASN A 78 -6.15 11.43 -23.80
CA ASN A 78 -7.37 10.65 -23.70
C ASN A 78 -7.53 10.17 -22.25
N ALA A 79 -8.11 11.00 -21.38
CA ALA A 79 -8.26 10.80 -19.94
C ALA A 79 -8.93 9.47 -19.51
N THR A 80 -9.32 8.64 -20.46
CA THR A 80 -10.01 7.34 -20.26
C THR A 80 -9.07 6.22 -19.84
N GLN A 81 -7.75 6.33 -20.09
CA GLN A 81 -6.80 5.28 -19.76
C GLN A 81 -5.61 5.86 -18.97
N LYS A 82 -5.49 5.46 -17.71
CA LYS A 82 -4.36 5.85 -16.87
C LYS A 82 -3.09 5.22 -17.47
N ILE A 83 -2.16 6.07 -17.93
CA ILE A 83 -0.88 5.70 -18.52
C ILE A 83 -0.09 4.82 -17.56
N GLY A 84 0.65 3.86 -18.09
CA GLY A 84 1.51 2.97 -17.29
C GLY A 84 2.71 3.72 -16.70
N THR A 85 3.18 3.29 -15.54
CA THR A 85 4.33 3.90 -14.84
C THR A 85 5.57 4.00 -15.73
N MET A 86 5.94 2.93 -16.43
CA MET A 86 7.10 2.93 -17.31
C MET A 86 6.93 3.85 -18.52
N GLU A 87 5.72 3.92 -19.06
CA GLU A 87 5.36 4.84 -20.15
C GLU A 87 5.47 6.30 -19.70
N CYS A 88 5.09 6.63 -18.45
CA CYS A 88 5.28 7.97 -17.86
C CYS A 88 6.77 8.34 -17.76
N ILE A 89 7.61 7.40 -17.36
CA ILE A 89 9.07 7.59 -17.27
C ILE A 89 9.66 7.83 -18.67
N PHE A 90 9.27 7.03 -19.64
CA PHE A 90 9.67 7.17 -21.04
C PHE A 90 9.26 8.53 -21.62
N GLU A 91 7.99 8.91 -21.45
CA GLU A 91 7.46 10.22 -21.91
C GLU A 91 8.26 11.38 -21.32
N ALA A 92 8.56 11.36 -20.02
CA ALA A 92 9.32 12.41 -19.37
C ALA A 92 10.73 12.54 -19.94
N GLY A 93 11.43 11.43 -20.20
CA GLY A 93 12.76 11.43 -20.82
C GLY A 93 12.74 11.96 -22.24
N MET A 94 11.82 11.46 -23.07
CA MET A 94 11.67 11.89 -24.46
C MET A 94 11.27 13.35 -24.58
N SER A 95 10.36 13.83 -23.73
CA SER A 95 9.93 15.22 -23.71
C SER A 95 11.10 16.15 -23.47
N GLU A 96 11.92 15.88 -22.48
CA GLU A 96 13.07 16.72 -22.15
C GLU A 96 14.16 16.63 -23.24
N TYR A 97 14.45 15.45 -23.75
CA TYR A 97 15.38 15.26 -24.85
C TYR A 97 14.97 16.06 -26.09
N GLN A 98 13.68 16.05 -26.49
CA GLN A 98 13.19 16.78 -27.62
C GLN A 98 13.17 18.30 -27.39
N LYS A 99 12.85 18.78 -26.19
CA LYS A 99 12.89 20.21 -25.85
C LYS A 99 14.27 20.78 -26.06
N VAL A 100 15.31 20.13 -25.51
CA VAL A 100 16.69 20.57 -25.64
C VAL A 100 17.16 20.49 -27.10
N LYS A 101 16.82 19.42 -27.82
CA LYS A 101 17.12 19.26 -29.24
C LYS A 101 16.51 20.38 -30.11
N ASN A 102 15.28 20.81 -29.79
CA ASN A 102 14.60 21.86 -30.54
C ASN A 102 15.08 23.26 -30.15
N ALA A 103 15.50 23.48 -28.89
CA ALA A 103 15.95 24.77 -28.39
C ALA A 103 17.36 25.15 -28.89
N ASN A 104 18.26 24.17 -29.04
CA ASN A 104 19.68 24.42 -29.34
C ASN A 104 20.10 23.89 -30.71
N LYS A 105 19.65 24.54 -31.77
CA LYS A 105 20.10 24.19 -33.14
C LYS A 105 21.56 24.52 -33.46
N ALA A 106 22.28 25.29 -32.61
CA ALA A 106 23.60 25.85 -32.94
C ALA A 106 24.79 25.30 -32.16
N SER A 107 24.62 24.73 -30.96
CA SER A 107 25.72 24.08 -30.21
C SER A 107 25.14 23.08 -29.21
N LEU A 108 24.96 21.84 -29.68
CA LEU A 108 24.44 20.76 -28.85
C LEU A 108 25.57 20.15 -28.05
N ASP A 109 25.61 20.39 -26.73
CA ASP A 109 26.28 19.49 -25.82
C ASP A 109 25.41 18.24 -25.63
N ALA A 110 25.74 17.18 -26.35
CA ALA A 110 25.05 15.89 -26.27
C ALA A 110 24.99 15.34 -24.81
N GLY A 111 26.01 15.67 -24.00
CA GLY A 111 26.04 15.35 -22.57
C GLY A 111 24.95 16.03 -21.78
N ALA A 112 24.78 17.35 -21.98
CA ALA A 112 23.76 18.11 -21.28
C ALA A 112 22.32 17.67 -21.62
N MET A 113 22.09 17.28 -22.89
CA MET A 113 20.79 16.71 -23.31
C MET A 113 20.49 15.38 -22.62
N LEU A 114 21.46 14.50 -22.57
CA LEU A 114 21.32 13.19 -21.94
C LEU A 114 21.09 13.32 -20.42
N ASP A 115 21.86 14.18 -19.76
CA ASP A 115 21.71 14.45 -18.34
C ASP A 115 20.35 15.07 -18.01
N GLY A 116 19.84 15.95 -18.87
CA GLY A 116 18.50 16.51 -18.75
C GLY A 116 17.41 15.44 -18.82
N ALA A 117 17.47 14.60 -19.85
CA ALA A 117 16.54 13.48 -20.01
C ALA A 117 16.58 12.50 -18.82
N ARG A 118 17.79 12.15 -18.37
CA ARG A 118 17.97 11.25 -17.20
C ARG A 118 17.40 11.81 -15.92
N ARG A 119 17.60 13.11 -15.66
CA ARG A 119 16.98 13.80 -14.49
C ARG A 119 15.47 13.82 -14.60
N ALA A 120 14.90 14.07 -15.79
CA ALA A 120 13.46 14.05 -16.00
C ALA A 120 12.85 12.65 -15.77
N MET A 121 13.51 11.59 -16.26
CA MET A 121 13.11 10.20 -16.01
C MET A 121 13.14 9.85 -14.53
N ARG A 122 14.22 10.21 -13.80
CA ARG A 122 14.32 9.95 -12.37
C ARG A 122 13.26 10.70 -11.55
N ALA A 123 12.93 11.93 -11.93
CA ALA A 123 11.87 12.69 -11.29
C ALA A 123 10.48 12.09 -11.55
N ALA A 124 10.25 11.54 -12.74
CA ALA A 124 9.01 10.80 -13.05
C ALA A 124 8.96 9.48 -12.26
N TYR A 125 10.05 8.71 -12.26
CA TYR A 125 10.20 7.48 -11.47
C TYR A 125 9.83 7.70 -10.00
N GLN A 126 10.41 8.73 -9.36
CA GLN A 126 10.14 9.00 -7.96
C GLN A 126 8.66 9.27 -7.69
N ARG A 127 8.01 10.09 -8.53
CA ARG A 127 6.57 10.37 -8.40
C ARG A 127 5.71 9.13 -8.56
N GLU A 128 6.06 8.26 -9.51
CA GLU A 128 5.33 7.03 -9.74
C GLU A 128 5.53 6.00 -8.61
N MET A 129 6.75 5.95 -8.04
CA MET A 129 7.03 5.11 -6.88
C MET A 129 6.24 5.57 -5.66
N ASP A 130 6.18 6.89 -5.38
CA ASP A 130 5.37 7.45 -4.29
C ASP A 130 3.88 7.04 -4.41
N LEU A 131 3.36 6.97 -5.64
CA LEU A 131 1.99 6.50 -5.90
C LEU A 131 1.83 5.00 -5.66
N LEU A 132 2.82 4.19 -6.07
CA LEU A 132 2.81 2.75 -5.86
C LEU A 132 2.95 2.38 -4.39
N GLU A 133 3.74 3.11 -3.62
CA GLU A 133 3.97 2.89 -2.19
C GLU A 133 2.86 3.48 -1.30
N SER A 134 2.00 4.34 -1.85
CA SER A 134 0.92 4.96 -1.09
C SER A 134 0.13 3.93 -0.28
N HIS A 135 -0.28 4.26 0.96
CA HIS A 135 -1.02 3.39 1.89
C HIS A 135 -0.30 2.13 2.40
N LEU A 136 0.93 1.82 1.95
CA LEU A 136 1.71 0.71 2.53
C LEU A 136 2.06 0.98 3.99
N SER A 137 2.41 2.22 4.33
CA SER A 137 2.68 2.65 5.71
C SER A 137 1.49 2.42 6.65
N PHE A 138 0.27 2.60 6.15
CA PHE A 138 -0.95 2.28 6.91
C PHE A 138 -1.04 0.78 7.20
N LEU A 139 -0.83 -0.09 6.19
CA LEU A 139 -0.86 -1.54 6.40
C LEU A 139 0.23 -2.00 7.37
N ALA A 140 1.43 -1.43 7.29
CA ALA A 140 2.51 -1.68 8.25
C ALA A 140 2.10 -1.28 9.68
N SER A 141 1.48 -0.10 9.83
CA SER A 141 1.00 0.38 11.14
C SER A 141 -0.11 -0.49 11.70
N VAL A 142 -1.08 -0.89 10.88
CA VAL A 142 -2.14 -1.82 11.31
C VAL A 142 -1.55 -3.14 11.77
N GLY A 143 -0.61 -3.69 11.00
CA GLY A 143 0.05 -4.96 11.33
C GLY A 143 0.84 -4.92 12.64
N SER A 144 1.53 -3.81 12.90
CA SER A 144 2.36 -3.66 14.09
C SER A 144 1.60 -3.20 15.34
N VAL A 145 0.56 -2.38 15.20
CA VAL A 145 -0.12 -1.72 16.34
C VAL A 145 -1.38 -2.46 16.79
N SER A 146 -2.15 -3.07 15.86
CA SER A 146 -3.43 -3.70 16.20
C SER A 146 -3.33 -4.80 17.26
N PRO A 147 -2.27 -5.65 17.30
CA PRO A 147 -2.11 -6.63 18.37
C PRO A 147 -1.99 -6.00 19.76
N TYR A 148 -1.30 -4.87 19.85
CA TYR A 148 -1.12 -4.15 21.12
C TYR A 148 -2.41 -3.47 21.56
N ILE A 149 -3.21 -2.95 20.63
CA ILE A 149 -4.55 -2.42 20.93
C ILE A 149 -5.45 -3.54 21.45
N GLY A 150 -5.41 -4.72 20.84
CA GLY A 150 -6.13 -5.90 21.33
C GLY A 150 -5.66 -6.34 22.72
N LEU A 151 -4.35 -6.40 22.95
CA LEU A 151 -3.76 -6.69 24.25
C LEU A 151 -4.18 -5.68 25.32
N PHE A 152 -4.20 -4.38 25.00
CA PHE A 152 -4.71 -3.35 25.90
C PHE A 152 -6.16 -3.61 26.30
N GLY A 153 -7.01 -3.99 25.34
CA GLY A 153 -8.39 -4.41 25.61
C GLY A 153 -8.48 -5.58 26.57
N THR A 154 -7.60 -6.58 26.44
CA THR A 154 -7.53 -7.74 27.33
C THR A 154 -7.12 -7.34 28.74
N VAL A 155 -6.05 -6.57 28.88
CA VAL A 155 -5.56 -6.13 30.21
C VAL A 155 -6.65 -5.32 30.91
N TRP A 156 -7.31 -4.41 30.21
CA TRP A 156 -8.39 -3.60 30.79
C TRP A 156 -9.61 -4.45 31.18
N GLY A 157 -10.04 -5.36 30.33
CA GLY A 157 -11.21 -6.21 30.60
C GLY A 157 -10.98 -7.13 31.79
N ILE A 158 -9.80 -7.76 31.88
CA ILE A 158 -9.42 -8.60 33.04
C ILE A 158 -9.37 -7.75 34.31
N MET A 159 -8.73 -6.59 34.26
CA MET A 159 -8.67 -5.68 35.39
C MET A 159 -10.08 -5.28 35.88
N ASN A 160 -10.97 -4.97 34.96
CA ASN A 160 -12.35 -4.59 35.30
C ASN A 160 -13.13 -5.77 35.93
N SER A 161 -12.90 -7.00 35.44
CA SER A 161 -13.51 -8.21 36.00
C SER A 161 -13.09 -8.43 37.46
N PHE A 162 -11.80 -8.27 37.75
CA PHE A 162 -11.28 -8.39 39.12
C PHE A 162 -11.76 -7.25 40.04
N ARG A 163 -11.89 -6.03 39.51
CA ARG A 163 -12.48 -4.92 40.29
C ARG A 163 -13.93 -5.20 40.73
N GLY A 164 -14.69 -5.91 39.89
CA GLY A 164 -16.04 -6.36 40.24
C GLY A 164 -16.08 -7.30 41.42
N LEU A 165 -15.04 -8.11 41.66
CA LEU A 165 -14.94 -9.02 42.80
C LEU A 165 -14.70 -8.30 44.15
N ALA A 166 -14.13 -7.11 44.14
CA ALA A 166 -13.79 -6.39 45.35
C ALA A 166 -15.03 -6.05 46.24
N ASN A 167 -16.21 -6.06 45.62
CA ASN A 167 -17.49 -5.72 46.28
C ASN A 167 -18.38 -6.94 46.56
N VAL A 168 -17.89 -8.17 46.36
CA VAL A 168 -18.68 -9.40 46.51
C VAL A 168 -18.12 -10.23 47.65
N GLN A 169 -19.03 -10.63 48.58
CA GLN A 169 -18.64 -11.40 49.77
C GLN A 169 -18.15 -12.82 49.49
N GLN A 170 -18.53 -13.41 48.35
CA GLN A 170 -18.01 -14.71 47.85
C GLN A 170 -17.51 -14.57 46.42
N ALA A 171 -16.19 -14.55 46.27
CA ALA A 171 -15.54 -14.53 44.95
C ALA A 171 -15.66 -15.92 44.32
N THR A 172 -16.45 -16.04 43.26
CA THR A 172 -16.56 -17.26 42.45
C THR A 172 -15.96 -17.07 41.07
N LEU A 173 -15.39 -18.11 40.48
CA LEU A 173 -14.88 -18.08 39.13
C LEU A 173 -15.97 -17.75 38.11
N ALA A 174 -17.21 -18.17 38.38
CA ALA A 174 -18.37 -17.87 37.55
C ALA A 174 -18.67 -16.36 37.41
N ALA A 175 -18.28 -15.56 38.41
CA ALA A 175 -18.50 -14.10 38.39
C ALA A 175 -17.54 -13.34 37.48
N VAL A 176 -16.33 -13.87 37.22
CA VAL A 176 -15.29 -13.22 36.39
C VAL A 176 -15.16 -13.83 35.01
N ALA A 177 -15.58 -15.09 34.82
CA ALA A 177 -15.41 -15.83 33.58
C ALA A 177 -15.97 -15.08 32.33
N PRO A 178 -17.16 -14.45 32.37
CA PRO A 178 -17.66 -13.69 31.22
C PRO A 178 -16.73 -12.53 30.83
N GLY A 179 -16.31 -11.71 31.79
CA GLY A 179 -15.46 -10.56 31.52
C GLY A 179 -14.04 -10.93 31.05
N ILE A 180 -13.53 -12.07 31.49
CA ILE A 180 -12.28 -12.63 30.97
C ILE A 180 -12.48 -13.09 29.51
N ALA A 181 -13.59 -13.75 29.20
CA ALA A 181 -13.91 -14.18 27.84
C ALA A 181 -14.05 -12.97 26.89
N GLU A 182 -14.74 -11.92 27.31
CA GLU A 182 -14.86 -10.65 26.56
C GLU A 182 -13.49 -10.02 26.28
N ALA A 183 -12.63 -10.00 27.28
CA ALA A 183 -11.28 -9.48 27.15
C ALA A 183 -10.46 -10.24 26.09
N LEU A 184 -10.51 -11.56 26.10
CA LEU A 184 -9.79 -12.42 25.12
C LEU A 184 -10.27 -12.19 23.68
N ILE A 185 -11.55 -11.86 23.47
CA ILE A 185 -12.10 -11.49 22.16
C ILE A 185 -11.38 -10.25 21.58
N ALA A 186 -11.05 -9.26 22.43
CA ALA A 186 -10.35 -8.07 21.97
C ALA A 186 -8.98 -8.39 21.37
N THR A 187 -8.21 -9.27 22.01
CA THR A 187 -6.91 -9.73 21.45
C THR A 187 -7.11 -10.52 20.15
N ALA A 188 -8.09 -11.42 20.11
CA ALA A 188 -8.37 -12.18 18.90
C ALA A 188 -8.71 -11.29 17.70
N ILE A 189 -9.53 -10.24 17.90
CA ILE A 189 -9.88 -9.26 16.86
C ILE A 189 -8.65 -8.41 16.48
N GLY A 190 -7.81 -8.02 17.44
CA GLY A 190 -6.57 -7.31 17.16
C GLY A 190 -5.63 -8.12 16.26
N LEU A 191 -5.47 -9.40 16.52
CA LEU A 191 -4.69 -10.33 15.69
C LEU A 191 -5.35 -10.54 14.31
N PHE A 192 -6.67 -10.67 14.27
CA PHE A 192 -7.40 -10.83 13.02
C PHE A 192 -7.25 -9.61 12.09
N ALA A 193 -7.16 -8.41 12.63
CA ALA A 193 -6.89 -7.20 11.88
C ALA A 193 -5.42 -7.13 11.40
N ALA A 194 -4.48 -7.53 12.27
CA ALA A 194 -3.05 -7.39 12.02
C ALA A 194 -2.50 -8.39 10.98
N ILE A 195 -2.88 -9.66 11.07
CA ILE A 195 -2.28 -10.72 10.25
C ILE A 195 -2.44 -10.47 8.75
N PRO A 196 -3.65 -10.17 8.21
CA PRO A 196 -3.80 -9.86 6.79
C PRO A 196 -3.03 -8.61 6.36
N ALA A 197 -2.96 -7.59 7.23
CA ALA A 197 -2.25 -6.35 6.95
C ALA A 197 -0.74 -6.58 6.79
N VAL A 198 -0.11 -7.35 7.69
CA VAL A 198 1.32 -7.70 7.61
C VAL A 198 1.62 -8.52 6.36
N LEU A 199 0.81 -9.55 6.09
CA LEU A 199 1.00 -10.38 4.91
C LEU A 199 0.89 -9.58 3.61
N ALA A 200 -0.10 -8.68 3.53
CA ALA A 200 -0.29 -7.82 2.38
C ALA A 200 0.85 -6.80 2.22
N TYR A 201 1.25 -6.15 3.32
CA TYR A 201 2.38 -5.23 3.32
C TYR A 201 3.66 -5.88 2.79
N ASN A 202 4.05 -7.01 3.36
CA ASN A 202 5.28 -7.71 2.96
C ASN A 202 5.24 -8.13 1.49
N ARG A 203 4.10 -8.65 1.03
CA ARG A 203 3.94 -9.05 -0.36
C ARG A 203 4.01 -7.86 -1.31
N TYR A 204 3.27 -6.79 -1.03
CA TYR A 204 3.19 -5.63 -1.93
C TYR A 204 4.48 -4.83 -1.95
N SER A 205 5.17 -4.67 -0.81
CA SER A 205 6.50 -4.07 -0.75
C SER A 205 7.46 -4.81 -1.70
N HIS A 206 7.52 -6.13 -1.60
CA HIS A 206 8.38 -6.93 -2.46
C HIS A 206 8.00 -6.85 -3.96
N GLU A 207 6.70 -6.83 -4.30
CA GLU A 207 6.26 -6.67 -5.70
C GLU A 207 6.61 -5.28 -6.25
N ILE A 208 6.51 -4.23 -5.43
CA ILE A 208 6.88 -2.86 -5.79
C ILE A 208 8.41 -2.73 -5.97
N ASP A 209 9.21 -3.31 -5.08
CA ASP A 209 10.68 -3.32 -5.20
C ASP A 209 11.13 -3.96 -6.53
N ARG A 210 10.47 -5.04 -6.95
CA ARG A 210 10.74 -5.66 -8.24
C ARG A 210 10.39 -4.78 -9.43
N LEU A 211 9.30 -4.01 -9.34
CA LEU A 211 8.95 -3.02 -10.37
C LEU A 211 9.95 -1.87 -10.38
N ALA A 212 10.38 -1.40 -9.22
CA ALA A 212 11.38 -0.34 -9.07
C ALA A 212 12.68 -0.68 -9.81
N ILE A 213 13.22 -1.89 -9.59
CA ILE A 213 14.42 -2.38 -10.28
C ILE A 213 14.22 -2.40 -11.81
N ARG A 214 13.05 -2.82 -12.29
CA ARG A 214 12.75 -2.82 -13.75
C ARG A 214 12.74 -1.38 -14.31
N PHE A 215 12.16 -0.43 -13.58
CA PHE A 215 12.12 0.97 -13.99
C PHE A 215 13.51 1.60 -14.02
N GLU A 216 14.33 1.32 -13.00
CA GLU A 216 15.72 1.78 -12.96
C GLU A 216 16.55 1.20 -14.12
N THR A 217 16.43 -0.10 -14.37
CA THR A 217 17.08 -0.75 -15.49
C THR A 217 16.65 -0.10 -16.82
N PHE A 218 15.37 0.13 -17.00
CA PHE A 218 14.83 0.81 -18.18
C PHE A 218 15.41 2.21 -18.36
N ILE A 219 15.54 3.01 -17.30
CA ILE A 219 16.13 4.36 -17.36
C ILE A 219 17.56 4.30 -17.87
N GLU A 220 18.37 3.36 -17.39
CA GLU A 220 19.76 3.21 -17.84
C GLU A 220 19.84 2.73 -19.29
N GLU A 221 19.06 1.73 -19.69
CA GLU A 221 19.02 1.21 -21.06
C GLU A 221 18.53 2.28 -22.03
N PHE A 222 17.47 2.99 -21.69
CA PHE A 222 16.94 4.06 -22.53
C PHE A 222 17.91 5.24 -22.64
N SER A 223 18.62 5.59 -21.56
CA SER A 223 19.68 6.60 -21.59
C SER A 223 20.80 6.21 -22.57
N ASN A 224 21.19 4.94 -22.62
CA ASN A 224 22.17 4.43 -23.57
C ASN A 224 21.69 4.52 -25.02
N ILE A 225 20.40 4.29 -25.28
CA ILE A 225 19.80 4.44 -26.62
C ILE A 225 19.83 5.90 -27.05
N LEU A 226 19.42 6.83 -26.17
CA LEU A 226 19.47 8.28 -26.47
C LEU A 226 20.89 8.75 -26.74
N GLN A 227 21.90 8.23 -26.02
CA GLN A 227 23.30 8.57 -26.23
C GLN A 227 23.81 8.13 -27.62
N ARG A 228 23.35 6.96 -28.10
CA ARG A 228 23.69 6.51 -29.46
C ARG A 228 23.06 7.36 -30.57
N GLN A 229 21.85 7.88 -30.32
CA GLN A 229 21.15 8.74 -31.26
C GLN A 229 21.67 10.19 -31.29
N SER A 230 22.40 10.60 -30.27
CA SER A 230 22.99 11.95 -30.19
C SER A 230 24.40 12.05 -30.81
N ARG A 231 24.97 10.92 -31.21
CA ARG A 231 26.25 10.85 -31.97
C ARG A 231 25.99 10.92 -33.46
#